data_93a93793d140b94db990d48d2bba721c
#
_entry.id   93a93793d140b94db990d48d2bba721c
#
_cell.length_a   1.000
_cell.length_b   1.000
_cell.length_c   1.000
_cell.angle_alpha   90.00
_cell.angle_beta   90.00
_cell.angle_gamma   90.00
#
_symmetry.space_group_name_H-M   'P 1'
#
loop_
_entity.id
_entity.type
_entity.pdbx_description
1 polymer ?
#
loop_
_entity_poly.entity_id
_entity_poly.type
_entity_poly.pdbx_seq_one_letter_code
_entity_poly.pdbx_strand_id
1 'polypeptide(L)'
;MEGLNDQQDIYKQVIAADPTMVAYYTDGTYGYNAGFFTNPLVALYEGGQKFTNRHEASGLFKLNYEIIDGLTFTGIANVKYTFKGEDSQSRKLVYKNYFTQEIIEKGQNSYSDRRDQNNYYNLQALLNYKKSFGIHNFDILVGYQQESESSDWLKGSRSGYPTDLIWELNPGPKDNWSNDGNGEHWALASFIGRINYDYDNKYILSLSMRSDASSRFAV
;
A
#
# COMPACT_ATOMS: atom_id res chain seq x y z
N MET A 1 10.32 4.68 -18.11
CA MET A 1 11.53 4.89 -17.29
C MET A 1 11.05 5.28 -15.91
N GLU A 2 11.16 4.37 -14.97
CA GLU A 2 10.82 4.62 -13.56
C GLU A 2 11.80 5.64 -12.99
N GLY A 3 11.27 6.62 -12.27
CA GLY A 3 12.07 7.71 -11.71
C GLY A 3 13.09 7.20 -10.70
N LEU A 4 14.31 7.67 -10.83
CA LEU A 4 15.51 7.37 -10.04
C LEU A 4 15.43 7.79 -8.56
N ASN A 5 14.28 7.69 -7.91
CA ASN A 5 14.09 8.12 -6.53
C ASN A 5 14.00 6.97 -5.51
N ASP A 6 14.41 5.77 -5.89
CA ASP A 6 14.63 4.71 -4.91
C ASP A 6 16.06 4.83 -4.36
N GLN A 7 16.20 4.90 -3.04
CA GLN A 7 17.49 4.91 -2.36
C GLN A 7 18.41 3.77 -2.83
N GLN A 8 17.81 2.61 -3.16
CA GLN A 8 18.55 1.46 -3.70
C GLN A 8 19.17 1.74 -5.06
N ASP A 9 18.51 2.52 -5.93
CA ASP A 9 19.03 2.83 -7.25
C ASP A 9 20.16 3.86 -7.20
N ILE A 10 20.06 4.83 -6.30
CA ILE A 10 21.18 5.78 -6.04
C ILE A 10 22.38 5.03 -5.48
N TYR A 11 22.18 4.11 -4.55
CA TYR A 11 23.24 3.30 -3.96
C TYR A 11 23.95 2.44 -5.01
N LYS A 12 23.20 1.78 -5.90
CA LYS A 12 23.78 1.04 -7.04
C LYS A 12 24.59 1.93 -7.97
N GLN A 13 24.12 3.14 -8.25
CA GLN A 13 24.84 4.12 -9.07
C GLN A 13 26.14 4.58 -8.40
N VAL A 14 26.15 4.77 -7.08
CA VAL A 14 27.35 5.13 -6.33
C VAL A 14 28.41 4.03 -6.40
N ILE A 15 28.01 2.76 -6.19
CA ILE A 15 28.93 1.62 -6.25
C ILE A 15 29.49 1.41 -7.66
N ALA A 16 28.67 1.68 -8.67
CA ALA A 16 29.01 1.46 -10.07
C ALA A 16 29.61 2.71 -10.75
N ALA A 17 29.77 3.82 -10.01
CA ALA A 17 30.36 5.05 -10.55
C ALA A 17 31.83 4.82 -10.93
N ASP A 18 32.21 5.30 -12.12
CA ASP A 18 33.59 5.26 -12.57
C ASP A 18 34.45 6.16 -11.65
N PRO A 19 35.57 5.66 -11.07
CA PRO A 19 36.43 6.45 -10.21
C PRO A 19 37.05 7.67 -10.89
N THR A 20 37.11 7.69 -12.23
CA THR A 20 37.65 8.80 -13.04
C THR A 20 36.56 9.82 -13.43
N MET A 21 35.29 9.57 -13.08
CA MET A 21 34.20 10.47 -13.40
C MET A 21 34.30 11.77 -12.60
N VAL A 22 34.29 12.91 -13.33
CA VAL A 22 34.22 14.21 -12.68
C VAL A 22 32.88 14.37 -12.01
N ALA A 23 32.87 14.50 -10.69
CA ALA A 23 31.66 14.70 -9.91
C ALA A 23 31.02 16.06 -10.24
N TYR A 24 31.83 17.10 -10.28
CA TYR A 24 31.39 18.49 -10.41
C TYR A 24 32.44 19.32 -11.17
N TYR A 25 32.02 20.13 -12.13
CA TYR A 25 32.84 21.11 -12.77
C TYR A 25 32.79 22.45 -12.04
N THR A 26 33.77 23.31 -12.29
CA THR A 26 33.86 24.65 -11.69
C THR A 26 32.73 25.59 -12.12
N ASP A 27 32.07 25.31 -13.24
CA ASP A 27 30.90 26.02 -13.75
C ASP A 27 29.56 25.52 -13.13
N GLY A 28 29.60 24.56 -12.19
CA GLY A 28 28.45 24.02 -11.55
C GLY A 28 27.76 22.88 -12.30
N THR A 29 28.30 22.42 -13.43
CA THR A 29 27.76 21.30 -14.17
C THR A 29 28.26 19.96 -13.65
N TYR A 30 27.46 18.93 -13.79
CA TYR A 30 27.81 17.56 -13.40
C TYR A 30 28.53 16.84 -14.53
N GLY A 31 29.56 16.08 -14.19
CA GLY A 31 30.29 15.28 -15.15
C GLY A 31 29.47 14.09 -15.66
N TYR A 32 29.64 13.77 -16.92
CA TYR A 32 29.15 12.58 -17.59
C TYR A 32 30.28 11.87 -18.31
N ASN A 33 30.48 10.60 -18.00
CA ASN A 33 31.36 9.73 -18.76
C ASN A 33 30.47 8.80 -19.63
N ALA A 34 30.86 8.56 -20.88
CA ALA A 34 30.08 7.80 -21.87
C ALA A 34 29.87 6.30 -21.52
N GLY A 35 30.11 5.89 -20.28
CA GLY A 35 29.84 4.57 -19.75
C GLY A 35 28.37 4.31 -19.39
N PHE A 36 28.08 3.14 -18.87
CA PHE A 36 26.74 2.67 -18.52
C PHE A 36 26.08 3.42 -17.35
N PHE A 37 26.83 4.22 -16.59
CA PHE A 37 26.33 4.81 -15.35
C PHE A 37 26.31 6.34 -15.40
N THR A 38 25.25 6.90 -14.88
CA THR A 38 25.09 8.36 -14.72
C THR A 38 25.75 8.79 -13.41
N ASN A 39 26.13 10.07 -13.34
CA ASN A 39 26.66 10.65 -12.12
C ASN A 39 25.62 10.59 -10.99
N PRO A 40 25.88 9.88 -9.88
CA PRO A 40 24.91 9.69 -8.81
C PRO A 40 24.50 10.98 -8.11
N LEU A 41 25.36 12.00 -8.14
CA LEU A 41 25.05 13.31 -7.56
C LEU A 41 23.90 14.01 -8.29
N VAL A 42 23.80 13.85 -9.62
CA VAL A 42 22.69 14.41 -10.39
C VAL A 42 21.37 13.74 -10.00
N ALA A 43 21.37 12.41 -9.85
CA ALA A 43 20.18 11.71 -9.38
C ALA A 43 19.75 12.15 -7.98
N LEU A 44 20.74 12.42 -7.10
CA LEU A 44 20.48 12.82 -5.72
C LEU A 44 19.95 14.25 -5.60
N TYR A 45 20.54 15.20 -6.34
CA TYR A 45 20.24 16.62 -6.17
C TYR A 45 19.25 17.17 -7.20
N GLU A 46 19.25 16.61 -8.42
CA GLU A 46 18.45 17.13 -9.54
C GLU A 46 17.37 16.14 -10.02
N GLY A 47 17.35 14.90 -9.52
CA GLY A 47 16.48 13.83 -10.04
C GLY A 47 14.97 14.07 -9.85
N GLY A 48 14.59 15.05 -9.04
CA GLY A 48 13.20 15.33 -8.69
C GLY A 48 12.86 14.85 -7.28
N GLN A 49 11.57 14.81 -6.97
CA GLN A 49 11.09 14.50 -5.62
C GLN A 49 9.83 13.63 -5.68
N LYS A 50 9.67 12.79 -4.65
CA LYS A 50 8.49 11.98 -4.44
C LYS A 50 7.93 12.25 -3.06
N PHE A 51 6.69 12.71 -3.01
CA PHE A 51 5.96 12.95 -1.77
C PHE A 51 4.89 11.89 -1.60
N THR A 52 4.84 11.28 -0.43
CA THR A 52 3.81 10.30 -0.11
C THR A 52 3.11 10.73 1.17
N ASN A 53 1.80 10.92 1.09
CA ASN A 53 0.93 11.18 2.22
C ASN A 53 0.01 9.99 2.42
N ARG A 54 -0.08 9.46 3.63
CA ARG A 54 -0.98 8.38 3.99
C ARG A 54 -1.85 8.81 5.16
N HIS A 55 -3.14 8.71 4.98
CA HIS A 55 -4.16 8.91 6.02
C HIS A 55 -4.85 7.58 6.27
N GLU A 56 -4.95 7.20 7.53
CA GLU A 56 -5.60 5.97 7.93
C GLU A 56 -6.56 6.29 9.07
N ALA A 57 -7.80 5.86 8.93
CA ALA A 57 -8.81 5.88 9.97
C ALA A 57 -9.29 4.46 10.23
N SER A 58 -9.32 4.05 11.47
CA SER A 58 -9.84 2.74 11.87
C SER A 58 -10.72 2.86 13.09
N GLY A 59 -11.74 2.02 13.15
CA GLY A 59 -12.67 1.95 14.26
C GLY A 59 -13.05 0.51 14.57
N LEU A 60 -13.08 0.19 15.87
CA LEU A 60 -13.57 -1.09 16.38
C LEU A 60 -14.76 -0.82 17.32
N PHE A 61 -15.90 -1.41 17.00
CA PHE A 61 -17.08 -1.44 17.86
C PHE A 61 -17.33 -2.87 18.29
N LYS A 62 -17.54 -3.07 19.59
CA LYS A 62 -17.90 -4.35 20.17
C LYS A 62 -19.09 -4.20 21.12
N LEU A 63 -20.13 -4.98 20.89
CA LEU A 63 -21.32 -5.08 21.73
C LEU A 63 -21.37 -6.49 22.32
N ASN A 64 -21.49 -6.60 23.64
CA ASN A 64 -21.86 -7.84 24.32
C ASN A 64 -23.23 -7.64 24.96
N TYR A 65 -24.14 -8.53 24.68
CA TYR A 65 -25.50 -8.51 25.20
C TYR A 65 -25.89 -9.89 25.72
N GLU A 66 -26.16 -10.00 26.99
CA GLU A 66 -26.71 -11.21 27.60
C GLU A 66 -28.21 -11.27 27.35
N ILE A 67 -28.63 -12.22 26.51
CA ILE A 67 -30.03 -12.37 26.09
C ILE A 67 -30.86 -13.04 27.21
N ILE A 68 -30.31 -14.11 27.76
CA ILE A 68 -30.81 -14.87 28.93
C ILE A 68 -29.58 -15.43 29.66
N ASP A 69 -29.82 -15.93 30.90
CA ASP A 69 -28.77 -16.59 31.68
C ASP A 69 -27.98 -17.63 30.87
N GLY A 70 -26.68 -17.41 30.71
CA GLY A 70 -25.76 -18.26 29.96
C GLY A 70 -25.74 -18.04 28.43
N LEU A 71 -26.67 -17.26 27.84
CA LEU A 71 -26.71 -16.99 26.41
C LEU A 71 -26.28 -15.54 26.12
N THR A 72 -25.10 -15.37 25.53
CA THR A 72 -24.54 -14.07 25.19
C THR A 72 -24.42 -13.89 23.68
N PHE A 73 -24.94 -12.77 23.17
CA PHE A 73 -24.66 -12.27 21.82
C PHE A 73 -23.46 -11.36 21.87
N THR A 74 -22.53 -11.52 20.91
CA THR A 74 -21.42 -10.60 20.69
C THR A 74 -21.43 -10.12 19.26
N GLY A 75 -21.62 -8.82 19.06
CA GLY A 75 -21.46 -8.15 17.79
C GLY A 75 -20.13 -7.42 17.72
N ILE A 76 -19.36 -7.61 16.65
CA ILE A 76 -18.08 -6.92 16.42
C ILE A 76 -18.15 -6.29 15.03
N ALA A 77 -17.82 -5.00 14.95
CA ALA A 77 -17.63 -4.29 13.69
C ALA A 77 -16.26 -3.62 13.71
N ASN A 78 -15.41 -4.02 12.79
CA ASN A 78 -14.11 -3.40 12.55
C ASN A 78 -14.13 -2.78 11.15
N VAL A 79 -13.82 -1.50 11.06
CA VAL A 79 -13.75 -0.75 9.80
C VAL A 79 -12.40 -0.05 9.71
N LYS A 80 -11.85 -0.02 8.51
CA LYS A 80 -10.59 0.66 8.23
C LYS A 80 -10.67 1.33 6.86
N TYR A 81 -10.32 2.59 6.83
CA TYR A 81 -10.20 3.40 5.64
C TYR A 81 -8.76 3.87 5.51
N THR A 82 -8.15 3.66 4.35
CA THR A 82 -6.81 4.14 4.05
C THR A 82 -6.87 4.95 2.76
N PHE A 83 -6.34 6.16 2.80
CA PHE A 83 -6.09 7.00 1.64
C PHE A 83 -4.60 7.27 1.53
N LYS A 84 -4.01 7.00 0.37
CA LYS A 84 -2.61 7.28 0.07
C LYS A 84 -2.55 8.19 -1.16
N GLY A 85 -1.91 9.34 -1.01
CA GLY A 85 -1.55 10.22 -2.10
C GLY A 85 -0.05 10.13 -2.36
N GLU A 86 0.34 10.04 -3.63
CA GLU A 86 1.71 9.99 -4.07
C GLU A 86 1.91 10.96 -5.23
N ASP A 87 2.68 12.02 -4.97
CA ASP A 87 3.07 13.03 -5.93
C ASP A 87 4.52 12.79 -6.32
N SER A 88 4.81 12.55 -7.60
CA SER A 88 6.16 12.28 -8.09
C SER A 88 6.53 13.28 -9.17
N GLN A 89 7.67 13.89 -8.97
CA GLN A 89 8.28 14.88 -9.85
C GLN A 89 9.58 14.31 -10.41
N SER A 90 9.79 14.43 -11.71
CA SER A 90 11.07 14.12 -12.33
C SER A 90 11.55 15.33 -13.12
N ARG A 91 12.82 15.63 -13.04
CA ARG A 91 13.44 16.75 -13.74
C ARG A 91 14.26 16.27 -14.91
N LYS A 92 14.39 17.11 -15.92
CA LYS A 92 15.37 16.95 -16.98
C LYS A 92 16.75 17.11 -16.37
N LEU A 93 17.61 16.12 -16.58
CA LEU A 93 18.96 16.09 -16.04
C LEU A 93 19.95 16.65 -17.05
N VAL A 94 20.83 17.52 -16.60
CA VAL A 94 21.84 18.19 -17.45
C VAL A 94 23.23 17.76 -17.00
N TYR A 95 24.03 17.31 -17.95
CA TYR A 95 25.38 16.81 -17.74
C TYR A 95 26.33 17.48 -18.72
N LYS A 96 27.63 17.45 -18.40
CA LYS A 96 28.70 17.84 -19.29
C LYS A 96 29.61 16.64 -19.57
N ASN A 97 29.79 16.32 -20.84
CA ASN A 97 30.65 15.22 -21.26
C ASN A 97 32.10 15.54 -20.94
N TYR A 98 32.81 14.60 -20.30
CA TYR A 98 34.18 14.79 -19.92
C TYR A 98 35.12 14.98 -21.12
N PHE A 99 34.94 14.22 -22.19
CA PHE A 99 35.82 14.22 -23.37
C PHE A 99 35.46 15.32 -24.37
N THR A 100 34.19 15.47 -24.71
CA THR A 100 33.74 16.42 -25.73
C THR A 100 33.42 17.80 -25.18
N GLN A 101 33.27 17.92 -23.86
CA GLN A 101 32.82 19.13 -23.15
C GLN A 101 31.40 19.59 -23.57
N GLU A 102 30.66 18.76 -24.29
CA GLU A 102 29.30 19.04 -24.73
C GLU A 102 28.29 18.87 -23.60
N ILE A 103 27.24 19.67 -23.61
CA ILE A 103 26.10 19.54 -22.72
C ILE A 103 25.21 18.42 -23.21
N ILE A 104 24.88 17.48 -22.32
CA ILE A 104 24.01 16.35 -22.58
C ILE A 104 22.78 16.48 -21.67
N GLU A 105 21.61 16.48 -22.29
CA GLU A 105 20.34 16.47 -21.56
C GLU A 105 19.73 15.06 -21.57
N LYS A 106 19.26 14.60 -20.41
CA LYS A 106 18.59 13.31 -20.27
C LYS A 106 17.25 13.44 -19.55
N GLY A 107 16.27 12.67 -20.03
CA GLY A 107 14.90 12.71 -19.50
C GLY A 107 14.18 14.00 -19.87
N GLN A 108 13.10 14.25 -19.19
CA GLN A 108 12.29 15.46 -19.33
C GLN A 108 11.58 15.75 -18.02
N ASN A 109 11.20 17.01 -17.81
CA ASN A 109 10.39 17.38 -16.66
C ASN A 109 9.04 16.64 -16.74
N SER A 110 8.68 15.90 -15.71
CA SER A 110 7.42 15.19 -15.65
C SER A 110 6.83 15.23 -14.25
N TYR A 111 5.52 15.18 -14.18
CA TYR A 111 4.77 15.11 -12.94
C TYR A 111 3.71 14.01 -13.02
N SER A 112 3.58 13.25 -11.95
CA SER A 112 2.50 12.30 -11.79
C SER A 112 1.88 12.41 -10.41
N ASP A 113 0.56 12.27 -10.38
CA ASP A 113 -0.27 12.23 -9.18
C ASP A 113 -0.99 10.89 -9.16
N ARG A 114 -0.80 10.13 -8.08
CA ARG A 114 -1.46 8.85 -7.82
C ARG A 114 -2.24 8.93 -6.52
N ARG A 115 -3.48 8.47 -6.57
CA ARG A 115 -4.37 8.36 -5.42
C ARG A 115 -4.82 6.92 -5.27
N ASP A 116 -4.51 6.32 -4.12
CA ASP A 116 -4.93 4.99 -3.73
C ASP A 116 -5.94 5.12 -2.59
N GLN A 117 -7.03 4.38 -2.67
CA GLN A 117 -8.06 4.28 -1.65
C GLN A 117 -8.30 2.82 -1.31
N ASN A 118 -8.33 2.51 -0.01
CA ASN A 118 -8.63 1.16 0.46
C ASN A 118 -9.69 1.25 1.56
N ASN A 119 -10.75 0.45 1.40
CA ASN A 119 -11.84 0.30 2.35
C ASN A 119 -11.89 -1.15 2.80
N TYR A 120 -11.78 -1.36 4.09
CA TYR A 120 -11.87 -2.67 4.71
C TYR A 120 -12.94 -2.69 5.79
N TYR A 121 -13.72 -3.75 5.86
CA TYR A 121 -14.56 -4.03 7.01
C TYR A 121 -14.57 -5.51 7.38
N ASN A 122 -14.77 -5.77 8.67
CA ASN A 122 -14.99 -7.10 9.23
C ASN A 122 -16.14 -7.00 10.23
N LEU A 123 -17.22 -7.73 9.96
CA LEU A 123 -18.42 -7.80 10.79
C LEU A 123 -18.55 -9.21 11.34
N GLN A 124 -18.79 -9.33 12.64
CA GLN A 124 -18.98 -10.62 13.30
C GLN A 124 -20.23 -10.59 14.17
N ALA A 125 -21.01 -11.65 14.10
CA ALA A 125 -22.12 -11.92 14.97
C ALA A 125 -21.91 -13.31 15.62
N LEU A 126 -21.75 -13.35 16.92
CA LEU A 126 -21.44 -14.55 17.68
C LEU A 126 -22.51 -14.78 18.74
N LEU A 127 -22.98 -16.01 18.87
CA LEU A 127 -23.82 -16.47 19.97
C LEU A 127 -23.04 -17.50 20.78
N ASN A 128 -22.90 -17.24 22.05
CA ASN A 128 -22.24 -18.14 22.99
C ASN A 128 -23.24 -18.58 24.06
N TYR A 129 -23.42 -19.90 24.24
CA TYR A 129 -24.25 -20.47 25.25
C TYR A 129 -23.42 -21.30 26.22
N LYS A 130 -23.47 -20.95 27.50
CA LYS A 130 -22.79 -21.66 28.61
C LYS A 130 -23.84 -22.18 29.56
N LYS A 131 -23.78 -23.47 29.89
CA LYS A 131 -24.68 -24.08 30.84
C LYS A 131 -24.02 -25.24 31.56
N SER A 132 -24.27 -25.31 32.85
CA SER A 132 -23.84 -26.44 33.72
C SER A 132 -25.04 -27.21 34.21
N PHE A 133 -24.96 -28.53 34.11
CA PHE A 133 -25.96 -29.49 34.62
C PHE A 133 -25.27 -30.49 35.53
N GLY A 134 -25.20 -30.19 36.83
CA GLY A 134 -24.44 -30.98 37.80
C GLY A 134 -22.95 -31.02 37.45
N ILE A 135 -22.44 -32.20 37.07
CA ILE A 135 -21.01 -32.39 36.70
C ILE A 135 -20.76 -32.18 35.21
N HIS A 136 -21.74 -31.80 34.42
CA HIS A 136 -21.68 -31.59 32.98
C HIS A 136 -21.61 -30.09 32.68
N ASN A 137 -20.58 -29.60 32.03
CA ASN A 137 -20.43 -28.21 31.61
C ASN A 137 -20.35 -28.12 30.10
N PHE A 138 -21.13 -27.23 29.52
CA PHE A 138 -21.21 -26.98 28.08
C PHE A 138 -20.86 -25.51 27.82
N ASP A 139 -20.01 -25.26 26.79
CA ASP A 139 -19.76 -23.95 26.21
C ASP A 139 -19.86 -24.11 24.70
N ILE A 140 -20.95 -23.59 24.12
CA ILE A 140 -21.26 -23.72 22.69
C ILE A 140 -21.21 -22.33 22.06
N LEU A 141 -20.41 -22.17 21.00
CA LEU A 141 -20.31 -20.95 20.20
C LEU A 141 -20.77 -21.26 18.79
N VAL A 142 -21.64 -20.41 18.25
CA VAL A 142 -21.93 -20.33 16.82
C VAL A 142 -21.73 -18.89 16.37
N GLY A 143 -21.23 -18.71 15.16
CA GLY A 143 -20.94 -17.39 14.65
C GLY A 143 -20.98 -17.29 13.16
N TYR A 144 -21.21 -16.05 12.72
CA TYR A 144 -21.10 -15.62 11.34
C TYR A 144 -20.12 -14.45 11.27
N GLN A 145 -19.24 -14.48 10.29
CA GLN A 145 -18.29 -13.41 9.99
C GLN A 145 -18.43 -13.04 8.52
N GLN A 146 -18.41 -11.76 8.24
CA GLN A 146 -18.27 -11.20 6.90
C GLN A 146 -17.12 -10.22 6.86
N GLU A 147 -16.24 -10.41 5.89
CA GLU A 147 -15.07 -9.58 5.66
C GLU A 147 -15.05 -9.13 4.21
N SER A 148 -14.65 -7.89 3.96
CA SER A 148 -14.54 -7.37 2.61
C SER A 148 -13.48 -6.27 2.55
N GLU A 149 -12.82 -6.23 1.41
CA GLU A 149 -11.86 -5.18 1.08
C GLU A 149 -12.08 -4.73 -0.37
N SER A 150 -12.09 -3.41 -0.55
CA SER A 150 -12.08 -2.74 -1.84
C SER A 150 -10.88 -1.83 -1.90
N SER A 151 -10.08 -1.98 -2.94
CA SER A 151 -8.87 -1.19 -3.18
C SER A 151 -8.92 -0.63 -4.58
N ASP A 152 -8.90 0.70 -4.70
CA ASP A 152 -8.95 1.41 -5.96
C ASP A 152 -7.79 2.39 -6.04
N TRP A 153 -7.23 2.56 -7.24
CA TRP A 153 -6.23 3.58 -7.47
C TRP A 153 -6.40 4.23 -8.84
N LEU A 154 -6.03 5.50 -8.90
CA LEU A 154 -5.98 6.29 -10.11
C LEU A 154 -4.64 7.04 -10.16
N LYS A 155 -4.03 7.08 -11.34
CA LYS A 155 -2.80 7.83 -11.60
C LYS A 155 -3.00 8.68 -12.86
N GLY A 156 -2.64 9.95 -12.75
CA GLY A 156 -2.49 10.85 -13.88
C GLY A 156 -1.03 11.28 -14.01
N SER A 157 -0.52 11.46 -15.23
CA SER A 157 0.82 12.00 -15.44
C SER A 157 0.90 12.86 -16.69
N ARG A 158 1.82 13.82 -16.68
CA ARG A 158 2.21 14.63 -17.84
C ARG A 158 3.71 14.80 -17.86
N SER A 159 4.25 14.96 -19.05
CA SER A 159 5.67 15.18 -19.27
C SER A 159 5.93 16.29 -20.30
N GLY A 160 7.20 16.78 -20.38
CA GLY A 160 7.56 17.85 -21.27
C GLY A 160 7.21 19.24 -20.74
N TYR A 161 7.17 19.42 -19.43
CA TYR A 161 6.97 20.75 -18.85
C TYR A 161 8.11 21.69 -19.27
N PRO A 162 7.79 22.94 -19.66
CA PRO A 162 8.80 23.91 -20.10
C PRO A 162 9.68 24.41 -18.93
N THR A 163 9.24 24.22 -17.70
CA THR A 163 9.90 24.62 -16.47
C THR A 163 9.81 23.53 -15.43
N ASP A 164 10.76 23.49 -14.51
CA ASP A 164 10.77 22.61 -13.32
C ASP A 164 10.20 23.30 -12.06
N LEU A 165 9.57 24.45 -12.21
CA LEU A 165 8.98 25.21 -11.08
C LEU A 165 7.54 24.90 -10.80
N ILE A 166 6.81 24.27 -11.74
CA ILE A 166 5.37 24.00 -11.63
C ILE A 166 5.15 22.49 -11.65
N TRP A 167 4.59 21.98 -10.57
CA TRP A 167 4.35 20.56 -10.34
C TRP A 167 2.88 20.28 -10.09
N GLU A 168 2.08 20.46 -11.14
CA GLU A 168 0.64 20.17 -11.17
C GLU A 168 0.26 19.60 -12.54
N LEU A 169 -0.78 18.80 -12.61
CA LEU A 169 -1.20 18.18 -13.88
C LEU A 169 -1.74 19.22 -14.88
N ASN A 170 -2.58 20.15 -14.42
CA ASN A 170 -3.31 21.04 -15.32
C ASN A 170 -2.41 21.92 -16.22
N PRO A 171 -1.33 22.56 -15.73
CA PRO A 171 -0.47 23.40 -16.56
C PRO A 171 0.48 22.61 -17.47
N GLY A 172 0.58 21.31 -17.33
CA GLY A 172 1.42 20.48 -18.20
C GLY A 172 0.92 20.37 -19.63
N PRO A 173 1.81 20.04 -20.60
CA PRO A 173 1.45 19.87 -22.00
C PRO A 173 0.33 18.86 -22.18
N LYS A 174 -0.59 19.18 -23.11
CA LYS A 174 -1.75 18.31 -23.40
C LYS A 174 -1.40 17.13 -24.30
N ASP A 175 -0.28 17.19 -24.99
CA ASP A 175 0.13 16.16 -25.95
C ASP A 175 0.86 14.98 -25.30
N ASN A 176 1.39 15.18 -24.08
CA ASN A 176 2.17 14.19 -23.35
C ASN A 176 1.52 13.88 -22.00
N TRP A 177 0.35 13.30 -22.04
CA TRP A 177 -0.36 12.84 -20.85
C TRP A 177 -0.57 11.34 -20.83
N SER A 178 -0.66 10.75 -19.66
CA SER A 178 -1.16 9.39 -19.48
C SER A 178 -2.01 9.30 -18.22
N ASN A 179 -2.90 8.35 -18.24
CA ASN A 179 -3.67 7.96 -17.08
C ASN A 179 -3.68 6.43 -16.97
N ASP A 180 -3.76 5.95 -15.76
CA ASP A 180 -3.86 4.53 -15.46
C ASP A 180 -4.65 4.37 -14.16
N GLY A 181 -5.30 3.22 -13.96
CA GLY A 181 -6.08 2.95 -12.77
C GLY A 181 -6.60 1.53 -12.75
N ASN A 182 -6.81 1.01 -11.56
CA ASN A 182 -7.39 -0.30 -11.35
C ASN A 182 -8.16 -0.34 -10.04
N GLY A 183 -9.11 -1.26 -9.94
CA GLY A 183 -9.85 -1.57 -8.73
C GLY A 183 -9.89 -3.07 -8.49
N GLU A 184 -9.75 -3.45 -7.23
CA GLU A 184 -9.90 -4.83 -6.77
C GLU A 184 -10.89 -4.88 -5.62
N HIS A 185 -11.72 -5.91 -5.63
CA HIS A 185 -12.67 -6.17 -4.56
C HIS A 185 -12.69 -7.64 -4.22
N TRP A 186 -12.70 -7.97 -2.94
CA TRP A 186 -12.91 -9.32 -2.46
C TRP A 186 -13.81 -9.33 -1.22
N ALA A 187 -14.48 -10.44 -1.03
CA ALA A 187 -15.32 -10.70 0.13
C ALA A 187 -15.14 -12.14 0.62
N LEU A 188 -15.24 -12.31 1.93
CA LEU A 188 -15.20 -13.59 2.62
C LEU A 188 -16.38 -13.68 3.58
N ALA A 189 -17.13 -14.78 3.53
CA ALA A 189 -18.17 -15.11 4.50
C ALA A 189 -17.80 -16.41 5.21
N SER A 190 -17.95 -16.45 6.52
CA SER A 190 -17.55 -17.60 7.33
C SER A 190 -18.60 -17.96 8.35
N PHE A 191 -18.89 -19.27 8.48
CA PHE A 191 -19.60 -19.83 9.58
C PHE A 191 -18.62 -20.51 10.56
N ILE A 192 -18.81 -20.25 11.84
CA ILE A 192 -17.92 -20.71 12.90
C ILE A 192 -18.77 -21.47 13.92
N GLY A 193 -18.32 -22.65 14.31
CA GLY A 193 -18.91 -23.45 15.38
C GLY A 193 -17.83 -23.97 16.33
N ARG A 194 -18.10 -23.94 17.62
CA ARG A 194 -17.24 -24.55 18.63
C ARG A 194 -18.12 -25.13 19.75
N ILE A 195 -17.78 -26.32 20.21
CA ILE A 195 -18.40 -26.99 21.34
C ILE A 195 -17.26 -27.40 22.27
N ASN A 196 -17.30 -26.92 23.50
CA ASN A 196 -16.48 -27.41 24.59
C ASN A 196 -17.43 -28.12 25.58
N TYR A 197 -17.07 -29.33 25.94
CA TYR A 197 -17.74 -30.13 26.93
C TYR A 197 -16.76 -30.56 28.00
N ASP A 198 -17.12 -30.36 29.23
CA ASP A 198 -16.36 -30.79 30.42
C ASP A 198 -17.24 -31.69 31.30
N TYR A 199 -16.64 -32.82 31.70
CA TYR A 199 -17.25 -33.79 32.62
C TYR A 199 -16.46 -33.83 33.93
N ASP A 200 -17.07 -33.39 35.03
CA ASP A 200 -16.52 -33.42 36.39
C ASP A 200 -15.11 -32.78 36.51
N ASN A 201 -14.81 -31.80 35.64
CA ASN A 201 -13.45 -31.20 35.51
C ASN A 201 -12.31 -32.24 35.30
N LYS A 202 -12.67 -33.45 34.78
CA LYS A 202 -11.73 -34.54 34.55
C LYS A 202 -11.56 -34.87 33.06
N TYR A 203 -12.63 -34.81 32.32
CA TYR A 203 -12.62 -35.15 30.90
C TYR A 203 -13.12 -33.97 30.11
N ILE A 204 -12.28 -33.45 29.22
CA ILE A 204 -12.57 -32.27 28.40
C ILE A 204 -12.55 -32.66 26.92
N LEU A 205 -13.63 -32.33 26.21
CA LEU A 205 -13.75 -32.48 24.76
C LEU A 205 -13.93 -31.09 24.15
N SER A 206 -13.11 -30.76 23.15
CA SER A 206 -13.23 -29.53 22.37
C SER A 206 -13.31 -29.87 20.89
N LEU A 207 -14.38 -29.41 20.23
CA LEU A 207 -14.59 -29.52 18.79
C LEU A 207 -14.78 -28.14 18.21
N SER A 208 -14.10 -27.83 17.10
CA SER A 208 -14.30 -26.59 16.35
C SER A 208 -14.39 -26.85 14.86
N MET A 209 -15.25 -26.08 14.19
CA MET A 209 -15.46 -26.14 12.75
C MET A 209 -15.57 -24.73 12.21
N ARG A 210 -15.02 -24.51 11.00
CA ARG A 210 -15.19 -23.28 10.24
C ARG A 210 -15.45 -23.65 8.77
N SER A 211 -16.39 -22.95 8.17
CA SER A 211 -16.69 -23.04 6.74
C SER A 211 -16.57 -21.66 6.13
N ASP A 212 -15.73 -21.51 5.12
CA ASP A 212 -15.42 -20.25 4.46
C ASP A 212 -15.89 -20.27 3.00
N ALA A 213 -16.54 -19.17 2.58
CA ALA A 213 -16.87 -18.88 1.21
C ALA A 213 -16.17 -17.59 0.78
N SER A 214 -15.34 -17.66 -0.26
CA SER A 214 -14.53 -16.53 -0.73
C SER A 214 -14.87 -16.18 -2.18
N SER A 215 -15.02 -14.89 -2.47
CA SER A 215 -15.19 -14.38 -3.85
C SER A 215 -13.97 -14.57 -4.75
N ARG A 216 -12.82 -14.96 -4.18
CA ARG A 216 -11.60 -15.23 -4.94
C ARG A 216 -11.53 -16.62 -5.56
N PHE A 217 -12.44 -17.52 -5.14
CA PHE A 217 -12.56 -18.83 -5.74
C PHE A 217 -13.73 -18.81 -6.74
N ALA A 218 -13.45 -19.15 -8.00
CA ALA A 218 -14.49 -19.39 -8.98
C ALA A 218 -15.30 -20.64 -8.54
N VAL A 219 -16.61 -20.53 -8.55
CA VAL A 219 -17.54 -21.64 -8.34
C VAL A 219 -17.75 -22.34 -9.69
#